data_ce142b7242a5ba935ca06cf6ee81d2c8
#
_entry.id   ce142b7242a5ba935ca06cf6ee81d2c8
#
_cell.length_a   1.000
_cell.length_b   1.000
_cell.length_c   1.000
_cell.angle_alpha   90.00
_cell.angle_beta   90.00
_cell.angle_gamma   90.00
#
_symmetry.space_group_name_H-M   'P 1'
#
loop_
_entity.id
_entity.type
_entity.pdbx_description
1 polymer ?
#
loop_
_entity_poly.entity_id
_entity_poly.type
_entity_poly.pdbx_seq_one_letter_code
_entity_poly.pdbx_strand_id
1 'polypeptide(L)'
;MKALFLATALLSLNLLAVAPAVPALPAGAKVAFTSPKDGATVATKFTAKFSVTGMKLEKAGAVKAGTGHHHLIIDGPATPAGQIVEKDLTHLHFGNGQSEAELTLTPGKHTLTLQFADGAHASYGPQMSQTITVNVK
;
A
#
# COMPACT_ATOMS: atom_id res chain seq x y z
N MET A 1 64.29 4.89 -24.56
CA MET A 1 63.18 3.93 -24.28
C MET A 1 62.00 4.69 -23.70
N LYS A 2 60.92 4.86 -24.45
CA LYS A 2 59.70 5.55 -23.98
C LYS A 2 58.69 4.47 -23.54
N ALA A 3 58.40 4.43 -22.26
CA ALA A 3 57.37 3.51 -21.70
C ALA A 3 55.99 4.08 -22.00
N LEU A 4 55.18 3.30 -22.73
CA LEU A 4 53.79 3.65 -23.07
C LEU A 4 52.92 3.05 -21.96
N PHE A 5 52.34 3.89 -21.08
CA PHE A 5 51.34 3.47 -20.11
C PHE A 5 49.97 3.37 -20.78
N LEU A 6 49.50 2.14 -20.92
CA LEU A 6 48.14 1.83 -21.37
C LEU A 6 47.21 1.97 -20.18
N ALA A 7 46.40 3.03 -20.11
CA ALA A 7 45.37 3.19 -19.10
C ALA A 7 44.12 2.39 -19.53
N THR A 8 43.87 1.26 -18.88
CA THR A 8 42.61 0.52 -19.02
C THR A 8 41.50 1.22 -18.22
N ALA A 9 40.60 1.89 -18.90
CA ALA A 9 39.41 2.39 -18.29
C ALA A 9 38.42 1.25 -18.03
N LEU A 10 38.21 0.93 -16.75
CA LEU A 10 37.15 0.01 -16.29
C LEU A 10 35.81 0.74 -16.38
N LEU A 11 35.02 0.39 -17.39
CA LEU A 11 33.64 0.86 -17.53
C LEU A 11 32.79 0.07 -16.53
N SER A 12 32.48 0.68 -15.37
CA SER A 12 31.55 0.10 -14.38
C SER A 12 30.13 0.21 -14.94
N LEU A 13 29.59 -0.93 -15.34
CA LEU A 13 28.20 -1.07 -15.75
C LEU A 13 27.33 -0.98 -14.48
N ASN A 14 26.76 0.19 -14.22
CA ASN A 14 25.75 0.33 -13.18
C ASN A 14 24.47 -0.39 -13.64
N LEU A 15 24.24 -1.59 -13.13
CA LEU A 15 22.99 -2.31 -13.30
C LEU A 15 21.96 -1.60 -12.43
N LEU A 16 21.20 -0.68 -13.02
CA LEU A 16 20.01 -0.14 -12.36
C LEU A 16 19.00 -1.29 -12.20
N ALA A 17 18.79 -1.74 -10.97
CA ALA A 17 17.74 -2.68 -10.65
C ALA A 17 16.39 -2.01 -11.00
N VAL A 18 15.73 -2.52 -12.05
CA VAL A 18 14.37 -2.12 -12.38
C VAL A 18 13.46 -2.72 -11.33
N ALA A 19 12.80 -1.88 -10.52
CA ALA A 19 11.76 -2.34 -9.62
C ALA A 19 10.67 -3.08 -10.41
N PRO A 20 10.08 -4.17 -9.87
CA PRO A 20 9.01 -4.88 -10.55
C PRO A 20 7.89 -3.88 -10.91
N ALA A 21 7.52 -3.85 -12.19
CA ALA A 21 6.49 -2.97 -12.67
C ALA A 21 5.13 -3.40 -12.08
N VAL A 22 4.52 -2.52 -11.29
CA VAL A 22 3.12 -2.70 -10.88
C VAL A 22 2.23 -2.58 -12.12
N PRO A 23 1.24 -3.47 -12.31
CA PRO A 23 0.32 -3.34 -13.41
C PRO A 23 -0.32 -1.95 -13.49
N ALA A 24 -0.51 -1.43 -14.71
CA ALA A 24 -1.12 -0.12 -14.90
C ALA A 24 -2.52 -0.06 -14.25
N LEU A 25 -2.80 1.07 -13.58
CA LEU A 25 -4.10 1.30 -12.96
C LEU A 25 -5.14 1.69 -14.02
N PRO A 26 -6.35 1.11 -13.95
CA PRO A 26 -7.48 1.61 -14.75
C PRO A 26 -7.78 3.07 -14.42
N ALA A 27 -8.25 3.83 -15.41
CA ALA A 27 -8.68 5.21 -15.21
C ALA A 27 -9.77 5.29 -14.12
N GLY A 28 -9.61 6.21 -13.16
CA GLY A 28 -10.55 6.40 -12.06
C GLY A 28 -10.46 5.34 -10.94
N ALA A 29 -9.47 4.45 -10.98
CA ALA A 29 -9.25 3.51 -9.88
C ALA A 29 -8.90 4.25 -8.59
N LYS A 30 -9.58 3.89 -7.51
CA LYS A 30 -9.39 4.49 -6.18
C LYS A 30 -9.90 3.56 -5.08
N VAL A 31 -9.39 3.79 -3.87
CA VAL A 31 -9.95 3.24 -2.64
C VAL A 31 -10.47 4.36 -1.75
N ALA A 32 -11.41 4.04 -0.88
CA ALA A 32 -11.94 5.00 0.08
C ALA A 32 -12.46 4.32 1.34
N PHE A 33 -12.32 5.00 2.48
CA PHE A 33 -13.10 4.67 3.67
C PHE A 33 -14.56 5.07 3.46
N THR A 34 -15.44 4.13 3.66
CA THR A 34 -16.88 4.43 3.71
C THR A 34 -17.32 4.77 5.13
N SER A 35 -16.62 4.24 6.15
CA SER A 35 -16.75 4.55 7.57
C SER A 35 -15.46 4.13 8.31
N PRO A 36 -15.00 4.90 9.32
CA PRO A 36 -15.44 6.24 9.67
C PRO A 36 -15.08 7.27 8.60
N LYS A 37 -15.61 8.49 8.74
CA LYS A 37 -15.20 9.62 7.90
C LYS A 37 -13.97 10.29 8.50
N ASP A 38 -13.23 11.02 7.66
CA ASP A 38 -12.09 11.81 8.10
C ASP A 38 -12.49 12.79 9.21
N GLY A 39 -11.71 12.83 10.30
CA GLY A 39 -11.98 13.66 11.47
C GLY A 39 -13.00 13.09 12.45
N ALA A 40 -13.55 11.89 12.21
CA ALA A 40 -14.56 11.30 13.09
C ALA A 40 -14.01 11.00 14.49
N THR A 41 -14.89 11.07 15.47
CA THR A 41 -14.67 10.54 16.82
C THR A 41 -15.24 9.13 16.89
N VAL A 42 -14.45 8.19 17.37
CA VAL A 42 -14.82 6.77 17.48
C VAL A 42 -14.50 6.23 18.87
N ALA A 43 -15.15 5.14 19.25
CA ALA A 43 -14.80 4.40 20.46
C ALA A 43 -13.47 3.67 20.28
N THR A 44 -12.86 3.19 21.38
CA THR A 44 -11.62 2.39 21.33
C THR A 44 -11.76 1.13 20.48
N LYS A 45 -12.97 0.60 20.38
CA LYS A 45 -13.32 -0.51 19.49
C LYS A 45 -14.37 -0.05 18.49
N PHE A 46 -14.07 -0.13 17.21
CA PHE A 46 -14.96 0.34 16.13
C PHE A 46 -14.74 -0.47 14.86
N THR A 47 -15.72 -0.41 13.94
CA THR A 47 -15.62 -1.04 12.63
C THR A 47 -15.23 0.00 11.57
N ALA A 48 -14.15 -0.26 10.85
CA ALA A 48 -13.80 0.46 9.63
C ALA A 48 -14.35 -0.29 8.41
N LYS A 49 -14.95 0.45 7.48
CA LYS A 49 -15.45 -0.07 6.20
C LYS A 49 -14.82 0.69 5.06
N PHE A 50 -14.50 -0.01 3.99
CA PHE A 50 -13.78 0.56 2.87
C PHE A 50 -14.23 -0.05 1.54
N SER A 51 -13.92 0.63 0.46
CA SER A 51 -14.32 0.25 -0.90
C SER A 51 -13.18 0.44 -1.88
N VAL A 52 -13.26 -0.26 -2.99
CA VAL A 52 -12.45 -0.02 -4.18
C VAL A 52 -13.37 0.27 -5.36
N THR A 53 -12.97 1.20 -6.21
CA THR A 53 -13.64 1.56 -7.45
C THR A 53 -12.67 1.35 -8.61
N GLY A 54 -13.16 0.87 -9.76
CA GLY A 54 -12.35 0.68 -10.96
C GLY A 54 -11.45 -0.56 -10.97
N MET A 55 -11.38 -1.26 -9.84
CA MET A 55 -10.69 -2.55 -9.70
C MET A 55 -11.57 -3.53 -8.93
N LYS A 56 -11.19 -4.80 -8.93
CA LYS A 56 -11.94 -5.86 -8.25
C LYS A 56 -11.18 -6.35 -7.01
N LEU A 57 -11.93 -6.62 -5.95
CA LEU A 57 -11.41 -7.37 -4.81
C LEU A 57 -11.14 -8.81 -5.22
N GLU A 58 -9.96 -9.29 -4.89
CA GLU A 58 -9.53 -10.67 -5.13
C GLU A 58 -8.74 -11.14 -3.90
N LYS A 59 -8.73 -12.44 -3.67
CA LYS A 59 -7.90 -13.04 -2.62
C LYS A 59 -6.42 -12.85 -2.93
N ALA A 60 -5.60 -12.71 -1.89
CA ALA A 60 -4.15 -12.77 -2.01
C ALA A 60 -3.71 -14.08 -2.70
N GLY A 61 -2.68 -14.01 -3.53
CA GLY A 61 -2.17 -15.13 -4.30
C GLY A 61 -1.61 -14.68 -5.63
N ALA A 62 -2.14 -15.21 -6.73
CA ALA A 62 -1.67 -14.85 -8.07
C ALA A 62 -1.95 -13.38 -8.39
N VAL A 63 -0.98 -12.73 -9.05
CA VAL A 63 -1.14 -11.38 -9.59
C VAL A 63 -2.02 -11.45 -10.83
N LYS A 64 -3.16 -10.73 -10.79
CA LYS A 64 -4.10 -10.61 -11.90
C LYS A 64 -4.34 -9.13 -12.18
N ALA A 65 -4.32 -8.75 -13.45
CA ALA A 65 -4.57 -7.36 -13.86
C ALA A 65 -5.96 -6.88 -13.37
N GLY A 66 -6.02 -5.65 -12.86
CA GLY A 66 -7.26 -5.03 -12.40
C GLY A 66 -7.82 -5.60 -11.09
N THR A 67 -7.04 -6.36 -10.35
CA THR A 67 -7.46 -6.97 -9.09
C THR A 67 -6.48 -6.67 -7.96
N GLY A 68 -6.94 -6.83 -6.73
CA GLY A 68 -6.11 -6.69 -5.54
C GLY A 68 -6.92 -6.85 -4.26
N HIS A 69 -6.28 -6.55 -3.15
CA HIS A 69 -6.90 -6.61 -1.83
C HIS A 69 -6.43 -5.44 -0.96
N HIS A 70 -7.22 -5.17 0.06
CA HIS A 70 -6.95 -4.07 0.98
C HIS A 70 -5.91 -4.43 2.04
N HIS A 71 -5.12 -3.44 2.39
CA HIS A 71 -4.32 -3.34 3.60
C HIS A 71 -4.72 -2.07 4.36
N LEU A 72 -4.50 -2.03 5.65
CA LEU A 72 -4.72 -0.87 6.50
C LEU A 72 -3.47 -0.60 7.33
N ILE A 73 -2.94 0.61 7.22
CA ILE A 73 -1.76 1.04 7.94
C ILE A 73 -2.20 2.02 9.03
N ILE A 74 -1.86 1.71 10.28
CA ILE A 74 -2.16 2.52 11.45
C ILE A 74 -0.97 3.42 11.73
N ASP A 75 -1.20 4.74 11.81
CA ASP A 75 -0.18 5.76 12.12
C ASP A 75 1.05 5.75 11.20
N GLY A 76 0.84 5.35 9.94
CA GLY A 76 1.89 5.27 8.94
C GLY A 76 1.46 5.77 7.57
N PRO A 77 2.44 6.05 6.69
CA PRO A 77 2.20 6.54 5.33
C PRO A 77 1.77 5.40 4.39
N ALA A 78 1.26 5.79 3.22
CA ALA A 78 1.04 4.86 2.12
C ALA A 78 2.36 4.21 1.67
N THR A 79 2.29 2.94 1.29
CA THR A 79 3.42 2.20 0.75
C THR A 79 3.70 2.63 -0.70
N PRO A 80 4.95 2.96 -1.06
CA PRO A 80 5.31 3.29 -2.43
C PRO A 80 4.94 2.20 -3.43
N ALA A 81 4.66 2.59 -4.67
CA ALA A 81 4.31 1.66 -5.74
C ALA A 81 5.39 0.60 -5.95
N GLY A 82 4.97 -0.66 -6.09
CA GLY A 82 5.84 -1.81 -6.31
C GLY A 82 6.53 -2.35 -5.05
N GLN A 83 6.47 -1.65 -3.92
CA GLN A 83 6.98 -2.18 -2.66
C GLN A 83 5.95 -3.11 -2.01
N ILE A 84 6.43 -4.12 -1.34
CA ILE A 84 5.57 -5.03 -0.57
C ILE A 84 5.00 -4.29 0.63
N VAL A 85 3.68 -4.37 0.80
CA VAL A 85 3.04 -3.85 2.00
C VAL A 85 3.36 -4.79 3.16
N GLU A 86 3.95 -4.25 4.21
CA GLU A 86 4.31 -4.99 5.42
C GLU A 86 3.06 -5.66 6.06
N LYS A 87 3.30 -6.67 6.88
CA LYS A 87 2.27 -7.31 7.70
C LYS A 87 2.78 -7.42 9.14
N ASP A 88 2.27 -6.54 9.99
CA ASP A 88 2.62 -6.47 11.41
C ASP A 88 1.44 -5.91 12.22
N LEU A 89 1.69 -5.48 13.46
CA LEU A 89 0.64 -4.94 14.34
C LEU A 89 0.05 -3.61 13.86
N THR A 90 0.76 -2.88 13.01
CA THR A 90 0.32 -1.59 12.45
C THR A 90 -0.03 -1.67 10.96
N HIS A 91 0.27 -2.79 10.31
CA HIS A 91 -0.02 -3.06 8.90
C HIS A 91 -0.92 -4.29 8.80
N LEU A 92 -2.24 -4.04 8.76
CA LEU A 92 -3.25 -5.09 8.73
C LEU A 92 -3.49 -5.57 7.30
N HIS A 93 -3.62 -6.87 7.12
CA HIS A 93 -3.75 -7.52 5.82
C HIS A 93 -5.12 -8.17 5.67
N PHE A 94 -5.84 -7.85 4.60
CA PHE A 94 -7.18 -8.37 4.30
C PHE A 94 -7.17 -9.29 3.07
N GLY A 95 -6.33 -10.34 3.15
CA GLY A 95 -6.03 -11.25 2.03
C GLY A 95 -7.15 -12.16 1.57
N ASN A 96 -8.33 -12.13 2.21
CA ASN A 96 -9.52 -12.86 1.76
C ASN A 96 -10.52 -11.98 0.98
N GLY A 97 -10.12 -10.76 0.60
CA GLY A 97 -10.99 -9.82 -0.09
C GLY A 97 -11.99 -9.12 0.83
N GLN A 98 -11.66 -8.96 2.12
CA GLN A 98 -12.51 -8.25 3.08
C GLN A 98 -12.57 -6.76 2.73
N SER A 99 -13.73 -6.14 3.01
CA SER A 99 -13.98 -4.70 2.85
C SER A 99 -14.34 -4.02 4.17
N GLU A 100 -14.16 -4.71 5.28
CA GLU A 100 -14.36 -4.15 6.62
C GLU A 100 -13.45 -4.84 7.65
N ALA A 101 -13.16 -4.13 8.73
CA ALA A 101 -12.36 -4.62 9.83
C ALA A 101 -12.83 -4.03 11.15
N GLU A 102 -12.85 -4.83 12.20
CA GLU A 102 -12.95 -4.35 13.57
C GLU A 102 -11.56 -3.93 14.05
N LEU A 103 -11.44 -2.69 14.51
CA LEU A 103 -10.20 -2.12 15.01
C LEU A 103 -10.31 -1.83 16.50
N THR A 104 -9.21 -2.04 17.22
CA THR A 104 -9.05 -1.61 18.61
C THR A 104 -7.82 -0.72 18.69
N LEU A 105 -8.03 0.55 19.04
CA LEU A 105 -6.97 1.54 19.15
C LEU A 105 -7.00 2.20 20.52
N THR A 106 -5.83 2.67 20.97
CA THR A 106 -5.72 3.44 22.21
C THR A 106 -6.40 4.81 22.06
N PRO A 107 -6.91 5.42 23.16
CA PRO A 107 -7.43 6.78 23.12
C PRO A 107 -6.41 7.77 22.55
N GLY A 108 -6.88 8.71 21.76
CA GLY A 108 -6.06 9.74 21.13
C GLY A 108 -6.31 9.84 19.62
N LYS A 109 -5.48 10.65 18.99
CA LYS A 109 -5.53 10.89 17.54
C LYS A 109 -4.72 9.83 16.80
N HIS A 110 -5.32 9.18 15.82
CA HIS A 110 -4.67 8.21 14.96
C HIS A 110 -4.91 8.53 13.49
N THR A 111 -3.98 8.14 12.63
CA THR A 111 -4.19 8.10 11.19
C THR A 111 -4.46 6.66 10.75
N LEU A 112 -5.35 6.51 9.79
CA LEU A 112 -5.65 5.24 9.13
C LEU A 112 -5.38 5.42 7.64
N THR A 113 -4.44 4.68 7.11
CA THR A 113 -4.12 4.69 5.68
C THR A 113 -4.57 3.38 5.04
N LEU A 114 -5.61 3.46 4.22
CA LEU A 114 -6.04 2.36 3.38
C LEU A 114 -5.10 2.25 2.19
N GLN A 115 -4.58 1.06 1.92
CA GLN A 115 -3.68 0.79 0.80
C GLN A 115 -4.17 -0.42 0.02
N PHE A 116 -4.25 -0.30 -1.30
CA PHE A 116 -4.56 -1.42 -2.18
C PHE A 116 -3.28 -2.03 -2.74
N ALA A 117 -3.21 -3.35 -2.78
CA ALA A 117 -2.06 -4.10 -3.27
C ALA A 117 -2.50 -5.25 -4.17
N ASP A 118 -1.62 -5.71 -5.03
CA ASP A 118 -1.86 -6.85 -5.90
C ASP A 118 -1.86 -8.19 -5.14
N GLY A 119 -2.10 -9.29 -5.84
CA GLY A 119 -2.15 -10.62 -5.23
C GLY A 119 -0.89 -11.03 -4.49
N ALA A 120 0.27 -10.49 -4.86
CA ALA A 120 1.58 -10.73 -4.23
C ALA A 120 1.95 -9.66 -3.18
N HIS A 121 0.99 -8.82 -2.76
CA HIS A 121 1.16 -7.74 -1.79
C HIS A 121 1.99 -6.54 -2.27
N ALA A 122 2.29 -6.42 -3.56
CA ALA A 122 2.94 -5.24 -4.09
C ALA A 122 1.94 -4.08 -4.16
N SER A 123 2.29 -2.97 -3.50
CA SER A 123 1.46 -1.76 -3.45
C SER A 123 1.23 -1.18 -4.85
N TYR A 124 0.00 -0.77 -5.14
CA TYR A 124 -0.32 0.06 -6.30
C TYR A 124 0.09 1.53 -6.13
N GLY A 125 0.68 1.87 -4.99
CA GLY A 125 1.18 3.21 -4.69
C GLY A 125 0.13 4.15 -4.07
N PRO A 126 0.52 5.42 -3.84
CA PRO A 126 -0.34 6.40 -3.18
C PRO A 126 -1.65 6.70 -3.92
N GLN A 127 -1.72 6.47 -5.23
CA GLN A 127 -2.93 6.64 -6.03
C GLN A 127 -4.04 5.65 -5.62
N MET A 128 -3.65 4.50 -5.07
CA MET A 128 -4.56 3.48 -4.54
C MET A 128 -4.50 3.42 -3.02
N SER A 129 -4.46 4.60 -2.40
CA SER A 129 -4.51 4.77 -0.95
C SER A 129 -5.40 5.94 -0.57
N GLN A 130 -5.89 5.93 0.66
CA GLN A 130 -6.56 7.06 1.29
C GLN A 130 -6.18 7.09 2.77
N THR A 131 -5.78 8.25 3.26
CA THR A 131 -5.52 8.46 4.68
C THR A 131 -6.62 9.31 5.30
N ILE A 132 -7.15 8.86 6.42
CA ILE A 132 -8.08 9.61 7.27
C ILE A 132 -7.49 9.74 8.68
N THR A 133 -7.99 10.72 9.41
CA THR A 133 -7.70 10.90 10.84
C THR A 133 -8.94 10.53 11.65
N VAL A 134 -8.74 9.82 12.76
CA VAL A 134 -9.79 9.52 13.74
C VAL A 134 -9.36 9.97 15.13
N ASN A 135 -10.33 10.38 15.95
CA ASN A 135 -10.12 10.71 17.35
C ASN A 135 -10.77 9.60 18.18
N VAL A 136 -9.95 8.80 18.85
CA VAL A 136 -10.41 7.68 19.68
C VAL A 136 -10.68 8.15 21.11
N LYS A 137 -11.85 7.83 21.66
CA LYS A 137 -12.26 8.18 23.03
C LYS A 137 -12.66 6.94 23.84
#